data_e5352f0efcb0a013d4ce22469417bc6f
#
_entry.id   e5352f0efcb0a013d4ce22469417bc6f
#
_cell.length_a   1.000
_cell.length_b   1.000
_cell.length_c   1.000
_cell.angle_alpha   90.00
_cell.angle_beta   90.00
_cell.angle_gamma   90.00
#
_symmetry.space_group_name_H-M   'P 1'
#
loop_
_entity.id
_entity.type
_entity.pdbx_description
1 polymer ?
#
loop_
_entity_poly.entity_id
_entity_poly.type
_entity_poly.pdbx_seq_one_letter_code
_entity_poly.pdbx_strand_id
1 'polypeptide(L)'
;MNAYRGFESHLLRHHTVFTNLIEPPLAAFFSCFVEPSLFFGLSWISFDFARILFLSGMESGIFEMALSGKLTKRLVENLGPGRHGDGGGLYLVVDPSGARRWIVRVVVKGQKNRKGAPLRTDFGLGGANIVTINQARDRALEYRRMAKQGLNPRFNAQREIPNFEEFAQQVHIERLPTWKNAKHGQQWINTLRDYAFPKIGRMPVDSIGEPEVLMCLSPIWTEKHETARRLMQRIKTVLDVAKSKGFRSGENPMTGIKDAGVLPKVKAKPKHHKAMPWKDVPAFYAELSTRNAMAAKALMFTCLTGSRTSEVLGMQWDEVDFDANVWTCPSARMKTGDDHRVPLTAEMLAILEPLQAMGSLYVFEGQKRHKPLSNMAMLMLLRRMKIESATVHGLRSTFRDWAAEAANAPREVAELSLAHTVGSNVERAYARSDLLEKRRGLMERWSNFVTGTSAQVVFPPSSQKS
;
A
#
# COMPACT_ATOMS: atom_id res chain seq x y z
N MET A 1 43.48 -26.49 13.07
CA MET A 1 43.45 -27.95 13.20
C MET A 1 41.99 -28.36 13.06
N ASN A 2 41.65 -28.84 11.87
CA ASN A 2 41.04 -30.13 11.51
C ASN A 2 39.67 -30.40 12.18
N ALA A 3 38.63 -30.84 11.52
CA ALA A 3 38.33 -31.47 10.22
C ALA A 3 36.81 -31.46 10.03
N TYR A 4 36.30 -31.16 8.89
CA TYR A 4 35.80 -31.94 7.73
C TYR A 4 35.00 -33.22 8.06
N ARG A 5 33.78 -33.28 7.52
CA ARG A 5 33.10 -34.33 6.72
C ARG A 5 31.59 -34.04 6.78
N GLY A 6 30.84 -33.87 5.74
CA GLY A 6 30.79 -34.51 4.42
C GLY A 6 29.80 -35.68 4.44
N PHE A 7 28.59 -35.50 3.86
CA PHE A 7 27.86 -36.62 3.27
C PHE A 7 27.03 -36.15 2.07
N GLU A 8 27.46 -36.64 0.94
CA GLU A 8 26.78 -36.62 -0.34
C GLU A 8 25.82 -37.81 -0.49
N SER A 9 24.88 -37.60 -1.40
CA SER A 9 24.33 -38.51 -2.40
C SER A 9 23.29 -39.56 -2.02
N HIS A 10 22.16 -39.56 -2.73
CA HIS A 10 21.88 -40.54 -3.77
C HIS A 10 20.71 -40.13 -4.67
N LEU A 11 21.01 -40.14 -5.95
CA LEU A 11 20.11 -40.21 -7.10
C LEU A 11 19.23 -41.45 -7.09
N LEU A 12 18.01 -41.35 -7.60
CA LEU A 12 17.47 -42.36 -8.52
C LEU A 12 16.39 -41.79 -9.43
N ARG A 13 16.62 -42.01 -10.71
CA ARG A 13 15.79 -41.73 -11.89
C ARG A 13 14.55 -42.62 -11.90
N HIS A 14 13.44 -42.12 -12.46
CA HIS A 14 12.64 -42.92 -13.40
C HIS A 14 12.02 -42.04 -14.48
N HIS A 15 12.42 -42.31 -15.71
CA HIS A 15 11.78 -41.93 -16.96
C HIS A 15 10.46 -42.68 -17.10
N THR A 16 9.42 -42.05 -17.63
CA THR A 16 8.54 -42.70 -18.60
C THR A 16 7.97 -41.65 -19.56
N VAL A 17 8.25 -41.86 -20.80
CA VAL A 17 7.76 -41.20 -22.03
C VAL A 17 6.37 -41.70 -22.33
N PHE A 18 5.44 -40.82 -22.71
CA PHE A 18 4.35 -41.15 -23.64
C PHE A 18 4.04 -39.94 -24.52
N THR A 19 4.44 -40.11 -25.78
CA THR A 19 3.97 -39.41 -26.98
C THR A 19 2.65 -39.98 -27.42
N ASN A 20 1.72 -39.13 -27.90
CA ASN A 20 0.83 -39.29 -29.05
C ASN A 20 -0.05 -38.04 -29.15
N LEU A 21 0.17 -37.18 -30.14
CA LEU A 21 -0.45 -37.12 -31.45
C LEU A 21 -1.99 -37.22 -31.44
N ILE A 22 -2.66 -36.14 -31.81
CA ILE A 22 -3.74 -36.10 -32.78
C ILE A 22 -4.05 -34.62 -33.12
N GLU A 23 -3.93 -34.32 -34.42
CA GLU A 23 -4.36 -33.09 -35.09
C GLU A 23 -5.86 -33.14 -35.44
N PRO A 24 -6.46 -32.04 -36.02
CA PRO A 24 -7.87 -31.70 -35.94
C PRO A 24 -8.71 -32.17 -37.15
N PRO A 25 -10.00 -31.93 -37.19
CA PRO A 25 -10.67 -31.55 -38.44
C PRO A 25 -11.61 -30.34 -38.35
N LEU A 26 -11.40 -29.40 -39.30
CA LEU A 26 -12.29 -28.91 -40.36
C LEU A 26 -13.79 -28.67 -40.06
N ALA A 27 -14.10 -27.40 -40.23
CA ALA A 27 -15.21 -26.79 -40.95
C ALA A 27 -16.51 -27.58 -41.24
N ALA A 28 -17.64 -26.97 -40.92
CA ALA A 28 -18.85 -26.96 -41.79
C ALA A 28 -19.86 -25.89 -41.28
N PHE A 29 -20.16 -24.96 -42.21
CA PHE A 29 -21.46 -24.52 -42.69
C PHE A 29 -22.61 -24.37 -41.67
N PHE A 30 -23.14 -23.16 -41.54
CA PHE A 30 -24.59 -22.97 -41.73
C PHE A 30 -24.88 -21.60 -42.33
N SER A 31 -25.33 -21.63 -43.56
CA SER A 31 -26.06 -20.62 -44.29
C SER A 31 -27.51 -20.62 -43.77
N CYS A 32 -28.05 -19.46 -43.49
CA CYS A 32 -29.50 -19.31 -43.48
C CYS A 32 -29.91 -18.02 -44.16
N PHE A 33 -30.61 -18.22 -45.24
CA PHE A 33 -31.41 -17.31 -46.03
C PHE A 33 -32.45 -16.55 -45.15
N VAL A 34 -32.65 -15.28 -45.42
CA VAL A 34 -33.99 -14.68 -45.45
C VAL A 34 -34.02 -13.59 -46.52
N GLU A 35 -34.97 -13.71 -47.38
CA GLU A 35 -35.30 -12.85 -48.53
C GLU A 35 -36.01 -11.56 -48.10
N PRO A 36 -36.11 -10.59 -49.06
CA PRO A 36 -36.54 -9.21 -48.80
C PRO A 36 -37.97 -8.96 -49.18
N SER A 37 -38.64 -8.03 -48.51
CA SER A 37 -39.78 -7.31 -49.10
C SER A 37 -40.10 -5.97 -48.43
N LEU A 38 -40.34 -5.02 -49.37
CA LEU A 38 -41.16 -3.81 -49.31
C LEU A 38 -40.49 -2.50 -48.83
N PHE A 39 -40.04 -1.71 -49.76
CA PHE A 39 -40.65 -0.60 -50.54
C PHE A 39 -40.94 0.71 -49.80
N PHE A 40 -40.40 1.73 -50.47
CA PHE A 40 -40.74 3.18 -50.49
C PHE A 40 -39.92 4.13 -49.61
N GLY A 41 -39.08 4.91 -50.34
CA GLY A 41 -39.17 6.35 -50.21
C GLY A 41 -37.85 7.12 -50.17
N LEU A 42 -37.52 7.78 -51.30
CA LEU A 42 -36.66 8.98 -51.39
C LEU A 42 -35.15 8.82 -51.46
N SER A 43 -34.61 8.64 -52.66
CA SER A 43 -34.00 9.63 -53.55
C SER A 43 -33.10 10.69 -52.88
N TRP A 44 -31.88 10.81 -53.47
CA TRP A 44 -30.88 11.84 -53.24
C TRP A 44 -29.92 11.65 -52.04
N ILE A 45 -28.92 10.86 -52.19
CA ILE A 45 -27.50 11.11 -51.88
C ILE A 45 -26.71 9.98 -52.51
N SER A 46 -26.46 10.10 -53.79
CA SER A 46 -25.61 9.19 -54.55
C SER A 46 -24.69 10.03 -55.41
N PHE A 47 -23.71 10.69 -54.81
CA PHE A 47 -22.58 11.28 -55.60
C PHE A 47 -21.31 11.52 -54.85
N ASP A 48 -21.09 10.99 -53.63
CA ASP A 48 -19.79 11.18 -52.95
C ASP A 48 -19.09 9.93 -52.45
N PHE A 49 -19.64 8.74 -52.62
CA PHE A 49 -18.97 7.51 -52.16
C PHE A 49 -17.92 6.96 -53.17
N ALA A 50 -17.95 7.36 -54.43
CA ALA A 50 -16.97 6.95 -55.42
C ALA A 50 -15.66 7.75 -55.40
N ARG A 51 -15.63 8.87 -54.65
CA ARG A 51 -14.43 9.73 -54.52
C ARG A 51 -13.59 9.41 -53.28
N ILE A 52 -14.11 8.65 -52.34
CA ILE A 52 -13.39 8.21 -51.12
C ILE A 52 -12.63 6.90 -51.34
N LEU A 53 -13.05 6.10 -52.30
CA LEU A 53 -12.39 4.80 -52.63
C LEU A 53 -11.17 4.89 -53.57
N PHE A 54 -10.90 6.07 -54.13
CA PHE A 54 -9.72 6.27 -55.01
C PHE A 54 -8.50 6.89 -54.28
N LEU A 55 -8.63 7.13 -52.96
CA LEU A 55 -7.56 7.66 -52.08
C LEU A 55 -7.02 6.65 -51.03
N SER A 56 -7.48 5.38 -51.07
CA SER A 56 -6.99 4.33 -50.16
C SER A 56 -5.84 3.49 -50.70
N GLY A 57 -5.20 3.97 -51.75
CA GLY A 57 -4.03 3.35 -52.36
C GLY A 57 -2.70 4.09 -52.14
N MET A 58 -2.61 4.91 -51.09
CA MET A 58 -1.34 5.48 -50.70
C MET A 58 -0.85 4.80 -49.42
N GLU A 59 0.25 4.09 -49.58
CA GLU A 59 1.10 3.51 -48.58
C GLU A 59 1.13 4.32 -47.30
N SER A 60 1.15 3.62 -46.15
CA SER A 60 1.38 4.15 -44.82
C SER A 60 2.77 4.79 -44.71
N GLY A 61 3.00 5.86 -45.43
CA GLY A 61 4.05 6.83 -45.18
C GLY A 61 3.61 7.64 -44.00
N ILE A 62 4.24 7.45 -42.86
CA ILE A 62 4.19 8.36 -41.71
C ILE A 62 4.50 9.74 -42.25
N PHE A 63 3.51 10.61 -42.39
CA PHE A 63 3.71 12.03 -42.61
C PHE A 63 4.35 12.59 -41.35
N GLU A 64 5.67 12.46 -41.26
CA GLU A 64 6.49 13.23 -40.37
C GLU A 64 6.30 14.71 -40.77
N MET A 65 5.39 15.40 -40.09
CA MET A 65 5.23 16.85 -40.27
C MET A 65 6.58 17.48 -39.98
N ALA A 66 7.34 17.75 -41.04
CA ALA A 66 8.62 18.44 -40.96
C ALA A 66 8.43 19.74 -40.21
N LEU A 67 8.99 19.85 -39.02
CA LEU A 67 9.00 21.08 -38.24
C LEU A 67 9.66 22.16 -39.11
N SER A 68 8.87 23.12 -39.59
CA SER A 68 9.35 24.16 -40.48
C SER A 68 10.39 25.05 -39.76
N GLY A 69 11.60 25.11 -40.26
CA GLY A 69 12.67 25.99 -39.78
C GLY A 69 13.38 26.66 -41.00
N LYS A 70 14.30 27.57 -40.70
CA LYS A 70 15.03 28.34 -41.72
C LYS A 70 16.18 27.54 -42.36
N LEU A 71 16.72 26.54 -41.62
CA LEU A 71 17.86 25.76 -42.08
C LEU A 71 17.38 24.51 -42.81
N THR A 72 18.07 24.12 -43.86
CA THR A 72 17.91 22.84 -44.55
C THR A 72 19.14 21.98 -44.29
N LYS A 73 19.04 20.66 -44.58
CA LYS A 73 20.17 19.71 -44.43
C LYS A 73 21.41 20.23 -45.20
N ARG A 74 21.23 20.74 -46.43
CA ARG A 74 22.31 21.28 -47.25
C ARG A 74 22.95 22.54 -46.63
N LEU A 75 22.15 23.40 -45.97
CA LEU A 75 22.68 24.56 -45.27
C LEU A 75 23.46 24.14 -44.01
N VAL A 76 22.98 23.14 -43.27
CA VAL A 76 23.69 22.62 -42.09
C VAL A 76 25.08 22.10 -42.45
N GLU A 77 25.26 21.51 -43.64
CA GLU A 77 26.51 20.96 -44.13
C GLU A 77 27.47 22.03 -44.68
N ASN A 78 26.96 23.14 -45.23
CA ASN A 78 27.76 24.11 -46.00
C ASN A 78 27.97 25.48 -45.32
N LEU A 79 27.25 25.77 -44.23
CA LEU A 79 27.43 27.07 -43.55
C LEU A 79 28.81 27.15 -42.91
N GLY A 80 29.44 28.33 -43.07
CA GLY A 80 30.74 28.68 -42.47
C GLY A 80 30.65 28.94 -40.97
N PRO A 81 31.83 29.24 -40.34
CA PRO A 81 31.90 29.56 -38.91
C PRO A 81 30.90 30.65 -38.48
N GLY A 82 30.22 30.44 -37.38
CA GLY A 82 29.24 31.42 -36.88
C GLY A 82 28.05 30.77 -36.19
N ARG A 83 27.08 31.60 -35.85
CA ARG A 83 25.83 31.18 -35.21
C ARG A 83 24.64 31.41 -36.14
N HIS A 84 24.04 30.35 -36.63
CA HIS A 84 22.98 30.37 -37.64
C HIS A 84 21.66 29.95 -37.01
N GLY A 85 20.65 30.82 -37.06
CA GLY A 85 19.34 30.59 -36.45
C GLY A 85 18.40 29.77 -37.34
N ASP A 86 17.81 28.71 -36.77
CA ASP A 86 16.75 27.91 -37.44
C ASP A 86 15.33 28.39 -37.12
N GLY A 87 15.18 29.21 -36.10
CA GLY A 87 13.90 29.66 -35.59
C GLY A 87 13.57 29.05 -34.22
N GLY A 88 12.58 29.63 -33.52
CA GLY A 88 12.17 29.14 -32.20
C GLY A 88 13.26 29.06 -31.13
N GLY A 89 14.36 29.82 -31.27
CA GLY A 89 15.49 29.78 -30.35
C GLY A 89 16.52 28.67 -30.65
N LEU A 90 16.33 27.88 -31.72
CA LEU A 90 17.29 26.87 -32.16
C LEU A 90 18.37 27.50 -33.05
N TYR A 91 19.63 27.16 -32.82
CA TYR A 91 20.78 27.63 -33.57
C TYR A 91 21.72 26.46 -33.89
N LEU A 92 22.28 26.51 -35.11
CA LEU A 92 23.48 25.79 -35.47
C LEU A 92 24.70 26.70 -35.16
N VAL A 93 25.61 26.20 -34.36
CA VAL A 93 26.91 26.88 -34.13
C VAL A 93 27.98 26.07 -34.87
N VAL A 94 28.69 26.78 -35.76
CA VAL A 94 29.83 26.24 -36.48
C VAL A 94 31.08 26.91 -35.92
N ASP A 95 31.97 26.12 -35.37
CA ASP A 95 33.25 26.63 -34.83
C ASP A 95 34.25 26.89 -35.96
N PRO A 96 35.28 27.70 -35.72
CA PRO A 96 36.37 27.94 -36.72
C PRO A 96 37.04 26.64 -37.17
N SER A 97 37.05 25.61 -36.34
CA SER A 97 37.56 24.25 -36.68
C SER A 97 36.64 23.46 -37.59
N GLY A 98 35.45 23.98 -37.94
CA GLY A 98 34.45 23.28 -38.74
C GLY A 98 33.51 22.38 -37.92
N ALA A 99 33.73 22.24 -36.61
CA ALA A 99 32.83 21.46 -35.77
C ALA A 99 31.45 22.13 -35.66
N ARG A 100 30.39 21.34 -35.81
CA ARG A 100 28.99 21.79 -35.87
C ARG A 100 28.22 21.24 -34.69
N ARG A 101 27.51 22.12 -33.95
CA ARG A 101 26.66 21.70 -32.81
C ARG A 101 25.37 22.49 -32.76
N TRP A 102 24.33 21.81 -32.28
CA TRP A 102 23.02 22.39 -32.03
C TRP A 102 22.96 23.00 -30.63
N ILE A 103 22.40 24.21 -30.53
CA ILE A 103 22.05 24.84 -29.26
C ILE A 103 20.65 25.44 -29.34
N VAL A 104 19.92 25.37 -28.22
CA VAL A 104 18.64 26.05 -28.06
C VAL A 104 18.75 27.15 -27.00
N ARG A 105 18.25 28.33 -27.28
CA ARG A 105 18.11 29.42 -26.33
C ARG A 105 16.69 29.49 -25.82
N VAL A 106 16.50 29.34 -24.51
CA VAL A 106 15.19 29.40 -23.86
C VAL A 106 15.20 30.40 -22.71
N VAL A 107 13.99 30.88 -22.37
CA VAL A 107 13.73 31.70 -21.18
C VAL A 107 12.90 30.85 -20.23
N VAL A 108 13.46 30.51 -19.07
CA VAL A 108 12.76 29.75 -18.05
C VAL A 108 11.85 30.70 -17.29
N LYS A 109 10.54 30.37 -17.30
CA LYS A 109 9.51 31.17 -16.61
C LYS A 109 9.85 31.32 -15.13
N GLY A 110 9.81 32.57 -14.63
CA GLY A 110 10.08 32.86 -13.22
C GLY A 110 11.57 33.10 -12.89
N GLN A 111 12.51 32.74 -13.76
CA GLN A 111 13.94 33.04 -13.55
C GLN A 111 14.33 34.39 -14.13
N LYS A 112 15.02 35.19 -13.31
CA LYS A 112 15.50 36.51 -13.67
C LYS A 112 17.03 36.59 -13.55
N ASN A 113 17.66 37.39 -14.37
CA ASN A 113 19.10 37.72 -14.27
C ASN A 113 19.34 38.75 -13.15
N ARG A 114 20.63 39.09 -12.87
CA ARG A 114 20.99 40.08 -11.83
C ARG A 114 20.39 41.48 -12.07
N LYS A 115 19.95 41.79 -13.30
CA LYS A 115 19.32 43.07 -13.68
C LYS A 115 17.78 43.00 -13.66
N GLY A 116 17.18 41.89 -13.15
CA GLY A 116 15.71 41.72 -13.08
C GLY A 116 15.04 41.32 -14.40
N ALA A 117 15.75 41.21 -15.51
CA ALA A 117 15.23 40.78 -16.79
C ALA A 117 15.12 39.23 -16.87
N PRO A 118 14.21 38.66 -17.70
CA PRO A 118 14.13 37.23 -17.89
C PRO A 118 15.44 36.58 -18.26
N LEU A 119 15.84 35.53 -17.53
CA LEU A 119 17.12 34.85 -17.76
C LEU A 119 17.04 34.02 -19.04
N ARG A 120 17.89 34.39 -20.04
CA ARG A 120 18.06 33.60 -21.27
C ARG A 120 19.22 32.64 -21.08
N THR A 121 18.94 31.34 -21.29
CA THR A 121 19.96 30.29 -21.13
C THR A 121 20.10 29.48 -22.42
N ASP A 122 21.33 29.21 -22.81
CA ASP A 122 21.67 28.37 -23.96
C ASP A 122 21.91 26.92 -23.48
N PHE A 123 21.31 25.96 -24.17
CA PHE A 123 21.48 24.54 -23.91
C PHE A 123 22.01 23.84 -25.16
N GLY A 124 23.04 23.02 -25.03
CA GLY A 124 23.55 22.17 -26.08
C GLY A 124 22.58 20.98 -26.34
N LEU A 125 22.31 20.71 -27.62
CA LEU A 125 21.47 19.60 -28.06
C LEU A 125 22.28 18.45 -28.69
N GLY A 126 23.58 18.63 -28.86
CA GLY A 126 24.49 17.65 -29.43
C GLY A 126 25.14 18.12 -30.75
N GLY A 127 26.14 17.36 -31.24
CA GLY A 127 26.81 17.60 -32.50
C GLY A 127 25.93 17.34 -33.70
N ALA A 128 26.03 18.13 -34.76
CA ALA A 128 25.22 17.97 -35.97
C ALA A 128 25.58 16.72 -36.78
N ASN A 129 26.69 16.08 -36.45
CA ASN A 129 27.08 14.77 -36.99
C ASN A 129 26.31 13.60 -36.38
N ILE A 130 25.73 13.79 -35.21
CA ILE A 130 24.97 12.75 -34.48
C ILE A 130 23.48 13.13 -34.43
N VAL A 131 23.17 14.39 -34.26
CA VAL A 131 21.78 14.90 -34.10
C VAL A 131 21.38 15.56 -35.43
N THR A 132 20.38 14.97 -36.09
CA THR A 132 19.82 15.55 -37.31
C THR A 132 19.07 16.86 -37.02
N ILE A 133 18.81 17.67 -38.03
CA ILE A 133 18.07 18.93 -37.89
C ILE A 133 16.66 18.73 -37.32
N ASN A 134 15.98 17.67 -37.71
CA ASN A 134 14.64 17.35 -37.21
C ASN A 134 14.71 16.94 -35.71
N GLN A 135 15.63 16.08 -35.32
CA GLN A 135 15.86 15.73 -33.92
C GLN A 135 16.25 16.94 -33.08
N ALA A 136 17.05 17.89 -33.63
CA ALA A 136 17.37 19.14 -32.95
C ALA A 136 16.13 20.02 -32.74
N ARG A 137 15.22 20.08 -33.71
CA ARG A 137 13.93 20.80 -33.61
C ARG A 137 13.03 20.21 -32.56
N ASP A 138 12.91 18.88 -32.52
CA ASP A 138 12.10 18.16 -31.50
C ASP A 138 12.63 18.41 -30.10
N ARG A 139 13.93 18.25 -29.88
CA ARG A 139 14.58 18.55 -28.60
C ARG A 139 14.43 20.04 -28.21
N ALA A 140 14.56 20.95 -29.17
CA ALA A 140 14.36 22.38 -28.91
C ALA A 140 12.91 22.70 -28.52
N LEU A 141 11.94 22.03 -29.12
CA LEU A 141 10.51 22.17 -28.75
C LEU A 141 10.26 21.67 -27.33
N GLU A 142 10.82 20.55 -26.96
CA GLU A 142 10.73 19.96 -25.62
C GLU A 142 11.34 20.91 -24.57
N TYR A 143 12.55 21.42 -24.79
CA TYR A 143 13.19 22.36 -23.89
C TYR A 143 12.39 23.65 -23.71
N ARG A 144 11.74 24.13 -24.78
CA ARG A 144 10.84 25.30 -24.70
C ARG A 144 9.56 25.01 -23.91
N ARG A 145 9.00 23.79 -24.03
CA ARG A 145 7.83 23.37 -23.23
C ARG A 145 8.20 23.35 -21.75
N MET A 146 9.31 22.70 -21.39
CA MET A 146 9.81 22.67 -20.01
C MET A 146 10.05 24.08 -19.46
N ALA A 147 10.73 24.94 -20.22
CA ALA A 147 11.03 26.31 -19.81
C ALA A 147 9.77 27.17 -19.59
N LYS A 148 8.73 26.98 -20.43
CA LYS A 148 7.43 27.63 -20.24
C LYS A 148 6.70 27.18 -18.97
N GLN A 149 6.92 25.94 -18.55
CA GLN A 149 6.40 25.37 -17.29
C GLN A 149 7.20 25.81 -16.06
N GLY A 150 8.28 26.59 -16.24
CA GLY A 150 9.18 27.00 -15.16
C GLY A 150 10.24 25.96 -14.80
N LEU A 151 10.28 24.83 -15.51
CA LEU A 151 11.28 23.78 -15.34
C LEU A 151 12.57 24.16 -16.05
N ASN A 152 13.71 24.08 -15.35
CA ASN A 152 15.01 24.33 -15.95
C ASN A 152 15.54 23.09 -16.67
N PRO A 153 15.68 23.08 -18.01
CA PRO A 153 16.12 21.90 -18.76
C PRO A 153 17.48 21.35 -18.32
N ARG A 154 18.36 22.20 -17.75
CA ARG A 154 19.68 21.78 -17.27
C ARG A 154 19.61 20.75 -16.15
N PHE A 155 18.64 20.87 -15.29
CA PHE A 155 18.46 19.93 -14.17
C PHE A 155 17.74 18.64 -14.61
N ASN A 156 17.00 18.67 -15.73
CA ASN A 156 16.32 17.49 -16.26
C ASN A 156 17.18 16.67 -17.24
N ALA A 157 18.05 17.31 -18.02
CA ALA A 157 18.85 16.64 -19.05
C ALA A 157 20.00 15.78 -18.50
N GLN A 158 20.35 15.94 -17.21
CA GLN A 158 21.45 15.21 -16.54
C GLN A 158 20.96 14.25 -15.44
N ARG A 159 19.65 14.14 -15.22
CA ARG A 159 19.13 13.18 -14.25
C ARG A 159 18.99 11.82 -14.91
N GLU A 160 19.85 10.91 -14.52
CA GLU A 160 19.64 9.49 -14.73
C GLU A 160 18.30 9.10 -14.07
N ILE A 161 17.35 8.61 -14.87
CA ILE A 161 16.03 8.21 -14.35
C ILE A 161 16.23 6.86 -13.66
N PRO A 162 16.00 6.78 -12.34
CA PRO A 162 16.21 5.55 -11.61
C PRO A 162 15.18 4.50 -12.03
N ASN A 163 15.56 3.22 -11.90
CA ASN A 163 14.59 2.14 -12.02
C ASN A 163 13.64 2.11 -10.80
N PHE A 164 12.52 1.41 -10.95
CA PHE A 164 11.47 1.39 -9.93
C PHE A 164 11.95 0.79 -8.59
N GLU A 165 12.76 -0.27 -8.64
CA GLU A 165 13.24 -0.95 -7.44
C GLU A 165 14.19 -0.06 -6.64
N GLU A 166 15.20 0.51 -7.27
CA GLU A 166 16.16 1.43 -6.63
C GLU A 166 15.44 2.63 -6.03
N PHE A 167 14.52 3.21 -6.80
CA PHE A 167 13.77 4.37 -6.34
C PHE A 167 12.80 4.04 -5.21
N ALA A 168 12.14 2.89 -5.25
CA ALA A 168 11.27 2.42 -4.16
C ALA A 168 12.04 2.16 -2.86
N GLN A 169 13.27 1.62 -2.96
CA GLN A 169 14.16 1.46 -1.81
C GLN A 169 14.57 2.81 -1.22
N GLN A 170 14.90 3.78 -2.07
CA GLN A 170 15.20 5.14 -1.60
C GLN A 170 14.00 5.78 -0.90
N VAL A 171 12.80 5.72 -1.48
CA VAL A 171 11.56 6.21 -0.87
C VAL A 171 11.27 5.50 0.46
N HIS A 172 11.54 4.21 0.54
CA HIS A 172 11.42 3.45 1.78
C HIS A 172 12.34 3.99 2.88
N ILE A 173 13.63 4.19 2.58
CA ILE A 173 14.62 4.73 3.53
C ILE A 173 14.20 6.13 4.01
N GLU A 174 13.79 7.00 3.10
CA GLU A 174 13.34 8.37 3.42
C GLU A 174 12.09 8.38 4.33
N ARG A 175 11.24 7.34 4.24
CA ARG A 175 10.02 7.21 5.05
C ARG A 175 10.19 6.44 6.35
N LEU A 176 11.27 5.69 6.53
CA LEU A 176 11.51 4.91 7.76
C LEU A 176 11.32 5.73 9.04
N PRO A 177 11.84 6.98 9.17
CA PRO A 177 11.68 7.77 10.39
C PRO A 177 10.23 8.18 10.67
N THR A 178 9.35 8.17 9.67
CA THR A 178 7.95 8.58 9.83
C THR A 178 7.05 7.46 10.35
N TRP A 179 7.52 6.20 10.34
CA TRP A 179 6.73 5.05 10.77
C TRP A 179 6.98 4.69 12.23
N LYS A 180 5.96 4.83 13.07
CA LYS A 180 6.00 4.41 14.48
C LYS A 180 6.32 2.92 14.68
N ASN A 181 6.04 2.06 13.67
CA ASN A 181 6.20 0.61 13.79
C ASN A 181 7.17 0.08 12.73
N ALA A 182 8.35 -0.38 13.16
CA ALA A 182 9.38 -0.97 12.29
C ALA A 182 8.86 -2.15 11.43
N LYS A 183 7.94 -2.98 11.97
CA LYS A 183 7.32 -4.07 11.20
C LYS A 183 6.50 -3.55 10.02
N HIS A 184 5.84 -2.40 10.18
CA HIS A 184 5.09 -1.78 9.08
C HIS A 184 6.01 -1.30 7.97
N GLY A 185 7.14 -0.67 8.31
CA GLY A 185 8.17 -0.29 7.36
C GLY A 185 8.71 -1.50 6.59
N GLN A 186 9.05 -2.58 7.30
CA GLN A 186 9.53 -3.80 6.65
C GLN A 186 8.46 -4.46 5.75
N GLN A 187 7.22 -4.51 6.18
CA GLN A 187 6.11 -5.02 5.35
C GLN A 187 5.85 -4.16 4.11
N TRP A 188 6.12 -2.85 4.20
CA TRP A 188 5.94 -1.95 3.08
C TRP A 188 6.86 -2.33 1.93
N ILE A 189 8.15 -2.48 2.18
CA ILE A 189 9.13 -2.85 1.12
C ILE A 189 8.99 -4.31 0.69
N ASN A 190 8.73 -5.24 1.63
CA ASN A 190 8.55 -6.66 1.30
C ASN A 190 7.42 -6.88 0.30
N THR A 191 6.28 -6.19 0.45
CA THR A 191 5.17 -6.34 -0.50
C THR A 191 5.55 -5.83 -1.90
N LEU A 192 6.35 -4.77 -2.02
CA LEU A 192 6.86 -4.33 -3.32
C LEU A 192 7.85 -5.35 -3.89
N ARG A 193 8.73 -5.91 -3.05
CA ARG A 193 9.69 -6.95 -3.43
C ARG A 193 8.99 -8.20 -3.97
N ASP A 194 7.94 -8.64 -3.28
CA ASP A 194 7.27 -9.90 -3.63
C ASP A 194 6.39 -9.76 -4.89
N TYR A 195 5.77 -8.60 -5.12
CA TYR A 195 4.73 -8.46 -6.15
C TYR A 195 5.01 -7.44 -7.25
N ALA A 196 5.84 -6.42 -7.00
CA ALA A 196 6.15 -5.37 -7.99
C ALA A 196 7.53 -5.55 -8.61
N PHE A 197 8.60 -5.73 -7.82
CA PHE A 197 9.96 -5.78 -8.33
C PHE A 197 10.21 -6.87 -9.40
N PRO A 198 9.64 -8.07 -9.30
CA PRO A 198 9.81 -9.09 -10.35
C PRO A 198 9.26 -8.68 -11.72
N LYS A 199 8.34 -7.70 -11.77
CA LYS A 199 7.63 -7.29 -12.98
C LYS A 199 8.07 -5.94 -13.49
N ILE A 200 8.16 -4.95 -12.62
CA ILE A 200 8.45 -3.56 -12.98
C ILE A 200 9.72 -3.02 -12.32
N GLY A 201 10.42 -3.80 -11.49
CA GLY A 201 11.57 -3.33 -10.72
C GLY A 201 12.68 -2.71 -11.56
N ARG A 202 12.99 -3.31 -12.71
CA ARG A 202 14.04 -2.83 -13.63
C ARG A 202 13.59 -1.73 -14.59
N MET A 203 12.30 -1.40 -14.60
CA MET A 203 11.77 -0.37 -15.50
C MET A 203 12.08 1.03 -14.95
N PRO A 204 12.46 2.01 -15.80
CA PRO A 204 12.56 3.40 -15.40
C PRO A 204 11.22 3.89 -14.84
N VAL A 205 11.25 4.72 -13.78
CA VAL A 205 10.00 5.16 -13.10
C VAL A 205 9.11 6.04 -13.98
N ASP A 206 9.62 6.64 -15.03
CA ASP A 206 8.87 7.44 -15.99
C ASP A 206 8.13 6.60 -17.04
N SER A 207 8.61 5.38 -17.32
CA SER A 207 8.04 4.49 -18.32
C SER A 207 6.89 3.60 -17.80
N ILE A 208 6.64 3.61 -16.48
CA ILE A 208 5.59 2.80 -15.86
C ILE A 208 4.23 3.45 -16.07
N GLY A 209 3.37 2.78 -16.84
CA GLY A 209 1.99 3.15 -17.12
C GLY A 209 0.98 2.26 -16.42
N GLU A 210 -0.27 2.37 -16.87
CA GLU A 210 -1.39 1.55 -16.38
C GLU A 210 -1.21 0.04 -16.65
N PRO A 211 -0.74 -0.39 -17.87
CA PRO A 211 -0.54 -1.79 -18.16
C PRO A 211 0.47 -2.46 -17.21
N GLU A 212 1.58 -1.80 -16.91
CA GLU A 212 2.64 -2.32 -16.05
C GLU A 212 2.14 -2.48 -14.60
N VAL A 213 1.34 -1.53 -14.14
CA VAL A 213 0.71 -1.62 -12.81
C VAL A 213 -0.32 -2.75 -12.78
N LEU A 214 -1.15 -2.89 -13.81
CA LEU A 214 -2.13 -3.97 -13.90
C LEU A 214 -1.47 -5.34 -13.92
N MET A 215 -0.31 -5.51 -14.56
CA MET A 215 0.46 -6.75 -14.49
C MET A 215 0.79 -7.12 -13.02
N CYS A 216 1.04 -6.14 -12.16
CA CYS A 216 1.32 -6.39 -10.74
C CYS A 216 0.05 -6.75 -9.95
N LEU A 217 -1.06 -6.08 -10.22
CA LEU A 217 -2.28 -6.15 -9.41
C LEU A 217 -3.21 -7.29 -9.80
N SER A 218 -3.45 -7.51 -11.12
CA SER A 218 -4.46 -8.45 -11.62
C SER A 218 -4.32 -9.87 -11.07
N PRO A 219 -3.12 -10.48 -10.95
CA PRO A 219 -2.99 -11.84 -10.47
C PRO A 219 -3.42 -12.07 -9.01
N ILE A 220 -3.40 -10.99 -8.20
CA ILE A 220 -3.71 -11.08 -6.77
C ILE A 220 -4.97 -10.29 -6.38
N TRP A 221 -5.63 -9.65 -7.36
CA TRP A 221 -6.71 -8.71 -7.06
C TRP A 221 -7.92 -9.37 -6.41
N THR A 222 -8.31 -10.53 -6.89
CA THR A 222 -9.47 -11.28 -6.37
C THR A 222 -9.12 -12.17 -5.18
N GLU A 223 -7.96 -12.84 -5.22
CA GLU A 223 -7.58 -13.81 -4.19
C GLU A 223 -7.04 -13.15 -2.92
N LYS A 224 -6.20 -12.13 -3.07
CA LYS A 224 -5.52 -11.42 -1.98
C LYS A 224 -5.85 -9.94 -2.01
N HIS A 225 -7.13 -9.61 -2.08
CA HIS A 225 -7.61 -8.25 -2.35
C HIS A 225 -6.99 -7.18 -1.45
N GLU A 226 -6.90 -7.41 -0.14
CA GLU A 226 -6.30 -6.44 0.79
C GLU A 226 -4.79 -6.25 0.53
N THR A 227 -4.07 -7.31 0.16
CA THR A 227 -2.67 -7.23 -0.27
C THR A 227 -2.54 -6.43 -1.57
N ALA A 228 -3.41 -6.68 -2.54
CA ALA A 228 -3.44 -5.95 -3.81
C ALA A 228 -3.73 -4.45 -3.61
N ARG A 229 -4.69 -4.10 -2.75
CA ARG A 229 -4.97 -2.70 -2.39
C ARG A 229 -3.76 -2.01 -1.77
N ARG A 230 -3.07 -2.69 -0.84
CA ARG A 230 -1.86 -2.16 -0.22
C ARG A 230 -0.71 -2.03 -1.22
N LEU A 231 -0.54 -3.01 -2.12
CA LEU A 231 0.43 -2.93 -3.22
C LEU A 231 0.15 -1.73 -4.11
N MET A 232 -1.10 -1.56 -4.56
CA MET A 232 -1.55 -0.41 -5.35
C MET A 232 -1.20 0.92 -4.69
N GLN A 233 -1.48 1.06 -3.39
CA GLN A 233 -1.17 2.28 -2.64
C GLN A 233 0.34 2.53 -2.54
N ARG A 234 1.16 1.47 -2.42
CA ARG A 234 2.62 1.57 -2.33
C ARG A 234 3.24 1.97 -3.66
N ILE A 235 2.82 1.34 -4.77
CA ILE A 235 3.24 1.73 -6.12
C ILE A 235 2.84 3.19 -6.38
N LYS A 236 1.58 3.57 -6.05
CA LYS A 236 1.12 4.96 -6.15
C LYS A 236 2.06 5.92 -5.42
N THR A 237 2.41 5.60 -4.19
CA THR A 237 3.30 6.43 -3.37
C THR A 237 4.67 6.61 -4.02
N VAL A 238 5.28 5.54 -4.55
CA VAL A 238 6.59 5.61 -5.24
C VAL A 238 6.51 6.51 -6.46
N LEU A 239 5.47 6.34 -7.29
CA LEU A 239 5.30 7.12 -8.51
C LEU A 239 4.93 8.59 -8.25
N ASP A 240 4.17 8.88 -7.17
CA ASP A 240 3.90 10.27 -6.73
C ASP A 240 5.20 10.98 -6.28
N VAL A 241 6.06 10.29 -5.53
CA VAL A 241 7.37 10.82 -5.14
C VAL A 241 8.27 11.00 -6.36
N ALA A 242 8.25 10.07 -7.34
CA ALA A 242 8.99 10.22 -8.59
C ALA A 242 8.53 11.46 -9.37
N LYS A 243 7.22 11.72 -9.43
CA LYS A 243 6.66 12.93 -10.04
C LYS A 243 7.11 14.19 -9.29
N SER A 244 7.03 14.21 -7.97
CA SER A 244 7.44 15.38 -7.16
C SER A 244 8.94 15.68 -7.25
N LYS A 245 9.76 14.65 -7.40
CA LYS A 245 11.21 14.78 -7.61
C LYS A 245 11.58 15.07 -9.08
N GLY A 246 10.62 15.15 -10.00
CA GLY A 246 10.82 15.46 -11.42
C GLY A 246 11.43 14.32 -12.26
N PHE A 247 11.39 13.08 -11.76
CA PHE A 247 11.77 11.89 -12.53
C PHE A 247 10.66 11.41 -13.48
N ARG A 248 9.43 11.89 -13.29
CA ARG A 248 8.26 11.53 -14.08
C ARG A 248 7.40 12.77 -14.35
N SER A 249 6.92 12.95 -15.57
CA SER A 249 6.09 14.11 -15.98
C SER A 249 4.58 13.79 -16.06
N GLY A 250 4.22 12.53 -16.28
CA GLY A 250 2.83 12.11 -16.48
C GLY A 250 1.99 12.06 -15.18
N GLU A 251 0.67 11.91 -15.35
CA GLU A 251 -0.21 11.61 -14.23
C GLU A 251 0.10 10.22 -13.64
N ASN A 252 -0.30 10.03 -12.37
CA ASN A 252 -0.11 8.73 -11.74
C ASN A 252 -1.09 7.69 -12.35
N PRO A 253 -0.61 6.57 -12.90
CA PRO A 253 -1.46 5.59 -13.57
C PRO A 253 -2.54 4.98 -12.66
N MET A 254 -2.38 5.11 -11.34
CA MET A 254 -3.40 4.65 -10.39
C MET A 254 -4.71 5.43 -10.51
N THR A 255 -4.66 6.68 -10.97
CA THR A 255 -5.85 7.50 -11.17
C THR A 255 -6.68 6.91 -12.31
N GLY A 256 -6.07 6.67 -13.48
CA GLY A 256 -6.75 6.09 -14.63
C GLY A 256 -7.32 4.69 -14.36
N ILE A 257 -6.56 3.81 -13.71
CA ILE A 257 -7.03 2.47 -13.32
C ILE A 257 -8.28 2.52 -12.45
N LYS A 258 -8.30 3.46 -11.48
CA LYS A 258 -9.42 3.62 -10.56
C LYS A 258 -10.65 4.20 -11.27
N ASP A 259 -10.46 5.24 -12.08
CA ASP A 259 -11.54 5.97 -12.73
C ASP A 259 -12.17 5.15 -13.88
N ALA A 260 -11.36 4.40 -14.61
CA ALA A 260 -11.84 3.49 -15.64
C ALA A 260 -12.51 2.22 -15.10
N GLY A 261 -12.38 1.93 -13.79
CA GLY A 261 -12.97 0.74 -13.18
C GLY A 261 -12.45 -0.59 -13.75
N VAL A 262 -11.23 -0.61 -14.29
CA VAL A 262 -10.62 -1.77 -14.96
C VAL A 262 -10.51 -2.99 -14.04
N LEU A 263 -10.30 -2.77 -12.75
CA LEU A 263 -10.23 -3.84 -11.76
C LEU A 263 -11.63 -4.20 -11.25
N PRO A 264 -12.02 -5.47 -11.22
CA PRO A 264 -13.36 -5.89 -10.80
C PRO A 264 -13.65 -5.45 -9.36
N LYS A 265 -14.91 -5.04 -9.13
CA LYS A 265 -15.37 -4.72 -7.77
C LYS A 265 -15.43 -5.99 -6.92
N VAL A 266 -14.50 -6.13 -5.99
CA VAL A 266 -14.51 -7.24 -5.04
C VAL A 266 -15.42 -6.88 -3.88
N LYS A 267 -16.59 -7.54 -3.82
CA LYS A 267 -17.52 -7.45 -2.68
C LYS A 267 -17.02 -8.35 -1.53
N ALA A 268 -15.79 -8.14 -1.06
CA ALA A 268 -15.30 -8.84 0.11
C ALA A 268 -16.00 -8.26 1.35
N LYS A 269 -16.88 -9.04 1.99
CA LYS A 269 -17.31 -8.72 3.34
C LYS A 269 -16.07 -8.68 4.24
N PRO A 270 -15.90 -7.66 5.10
CA PRO A 270 -14.81 -7.65 6.06
C PRO A 270 -14.81 -8.96 6.85
N LYS A 271 -13.72 -9.70 6.79
CA LYS A 271 -13.60 -10.94 7.53
C LYS A 271 -13.31 -10.54 8.98
N HIS A 272 -14.33 -10.58 9.82
CA HIS A 272 -14.17 -10.33 11.25
C HIS A 272 -13.30 -11.43 11.88
N HIS A 273 -12.55 -11.08 12.92
CA HIS A 273 -11.88 -12.09 13.72
C HIS A 273 -12.92 -13.00 14.38
N LYS A 274 -12.65 -14.30 14.38
CA LYS A 274 -13.51 -15.24 15.11
C LYS A 274 -13.53 -14.82 16.58
N ALA A 275 -14.72 -14.57 17.11
CA ALA A 275 -14.97 -14.20 18.50
C ALA A 275 -15.74 -15.35 19.17
N MET A 276 -15.31 -15.74 20.36
CA MET A 276 -16.01 -16.71 21.19
C MET A 276 -17.36 -16.12 21.63
N PRO A 277 -18.46 -16.86 21.60
CA PRO A 277 -19.69 -16.43 22.26
C PRO A 277 -19.40 -16.08 23.73
N TRP A 278 -19.88 -14.93 24.19
CA TRP A 278 -19.55 -14.47 25.53
C TRP A 278 -20.03 -15.45 26.63
N LYS A 279 -21.08 -16.22 26.37
CA LYS A 279 -21.61 -17.25 27.28
C LYS A 279 -20.62 -18.39 27.53
N ASP A 280 -19.69 -18.62 26.59
CA ASP A 280 -18.73 -19.73 26.67
C ASP A 280 -17.45 -19.30 27.41
N VAL A 281 -17.27 -18.00 27.67
CA VAL A 281 -16.05 -17.46 28.27
C VAL A 281 -15.77 -17.99 29.67
N PRO A 282 -16.75 -18.14 30.57
CA PRO A 282 -16.49 -18.69 31.91
C PRO A 282 -15.90 -20.10 31.86
N ALA A 283 -16.44 -20.99 31.04
CA ALA A 283 -15.91 -22.34 30.88
C ALA A 283 -14.50 -22.35 30.26
N PHE A 284 -14.28 -21.52 29.23
CA PHE A 284 -12.96 -21.34 28.64
C PHE A 284 -11.94 -20.81 29.66
N TYR A 285 -12.31 -19.82 30.46
CA TYR A 285 -11.43 -19.21 31.46
C TYR A 285 -11.10 -20.21 32.60
N ALA A 286 -12.06 -20.99 33.04
CA ALA A 286 -11.85 -22.06 34.01
C ALA A 286 -10.85 -23.11 33.50
N GLU A 287 -10.97 -23.57 32.24
CA GLU A 287 -9.99 -24.47 31.63
C GLU A 287 -8.60 -23.79 31.52
N LEU A 288 -8.57 -22.52 31.12
CA LEU A 288 -7.32 -21.77 30.96
C LEU A 288 -6.59 -21.59 32.30
N SER A 289 -7.30 -21.38 33.40
CA SER A 289 -6.75 -21.17 34.75
C SER A 289 -6.04 -22.41 35.32
N THR A 290 -6.34 -23.62 34.81
CA THR A 290 -5.63 -24.84 35.20
C THR A 290 -4.19 -24.91 34.68
N ARG A 291 -3.82 -24.01 33.76
CA ARG A 291 -2.53 -24.06 33.06
C ARG A 291 -1.53 -23.08 33.65
N ASN A 292 -0.45 -23.58 34.23
CA ASN A 292 0.60 -22.76 34.87
C ASN A 292 1.66 -22.26 33.87
N ALA A 293 1.28 -21.85 32.67
CA ALA A 293 2.21 -21.30 31.67
C ALA A 293 2.10 -19.78 31.61
N MET A 294 3.21 -19.06 31.41
CA MET A 294 3.21 -17.60 31.24
C MET A 294 2.24 -17.15 30.13
N ALA A 295 2.16 -17.92 29.04
CA ALA A 295 1.20 -17.66 27.96
C ALA A 295 -0.27 -17.79 28.42
N ALA A 296 -0.57 -18.66 29.39
CA ALA A 296 -1.91 -18.78 29.96
C ALA A 296 -2.23 -17.56 30.83
N LYS A 297 -1.31 -17.16 31.70
CA LYS A 297 -1.47 -15.94 32.53
C LYS A 297 -1.66 -14.68 31.66
N ALA A 298 -0.87 -14.53 30.59
CA ALA A 298 -1.03 -13.44 29.63
C ALA A 298 -2.39 -13.47 28.90
N LEU A 299 -2.88 -14.68 28.53
CA LEU A 299 -4.17 -14.84 27.87
C LEU A 299 -5.35 -14.59 28.83
N MET A 300 -5.25 -15.07 30.09
CA MET A 300 -6.23 -14.74 31.16
C MET A 300 -6.31 -13.23 31.36
N PHE A 301 -5.20 -12.57 31.52
CA PHE A 301 -5.14 -11.09 31.68
C PHE A 301 -5.70 -10.36 30.44
N THR A 302 -5.40 -10.87 29.23
CA THR A 302 -5.97 -10.30 27.99
C THR A 302 -7.49 -10.50 27.93
N CYS A 303 -8.00 -11.62 28.40
CA CYS A 303 -9.44 -11.90 28.47
C CYS A 303 -10.15 -10.93 29.42
N LEU A 304 -9.59 -10.74 30.62
CA LEU A 304 -10.18 -9.87 31.65
C LEU A 304 -10.12 -8.39 31.25
N THR A 305 -8.99 -7.92 30.69
CA THR A 305 -8.80 -6.49 30.35
C THR A 305 -9.41 -6.09 29.02
N GLY A 306 -9.63 -7.05 28.11
CA GLY A 306 -9.95 -6.76 26.70
C GLY A 306 -8.86 -6.00 25.97
N SER A 307 -7.63 -5.92 26.47
CA SER A 307 -6.51 -5.18 25.87
C SER A 307 -5.96 -5.88 24.63
N ARG A 308 -5.20 -5.14 23.76
CA ARG A 308 -4.60 -5.75 22.57
C ARG A 308 -3.40 -6.61 22.94
N THR A 309 -3.18 -7.67 22.17
CA THR A 309 -2.05 -8.58 22.36
C THR A 309 -0.72 -7.86 22.59
N SER A 310 -0.42 -6.84 21.78
CA SER A 310 0.84 -6.09 21.89
C SER A 310 0.92 -5.21 23.13
N GLU A 311 -0.21 -4.74 23.64
CA GLU A 311 -0.30 -3.94 24.85
C GLU A 311 0.02 -4.81 26.07
N VAL A 312 -0.63 -5.96 26.17
CA VAL A 312 -0.40 -6.93 27.28
C VAL A 312 1.01 -7.49 27.23
N LEU A 313 1.48 -7.97 26.07
CA LEU A 313 2.82 -8.58 26.00
C LEU A 313 3.95 -7.58 26.23
N GLY A 314 3.72 -6.30 25.95
CA GLY A 314 4.70 -5.24 26.20
C GLY A 314 4.57 -4.57 27.57
N MET A 315 3.68 -5.06 28.44
CA MET A 315 3.43 -4.50 29.77
C MET A 315 4.68 -4.58 30.65
N GLN A 316 5.03 -3.48 31.32
CA GLN A 316 6.14 -3.36 32.24
C GLN A 316 5.62 -3.03 33.65
N TRP A 317 6.43 -3.32 34.67
CA TRP A 317 5.99 -3.14 36.04
C TRP A 317 5.83 -1.68 36.46
N ASP A 318 6.62 -0.78 35.89
CA ASP A 318 6.51 0.68 36.11
C ASP A 318 5.23 1.30 35.57
N GLU A 319 4.44 0.56 34.80
CA GLU A 319 3.14 0.97 34.29
C GLU A 319 1.98 0.61 35.22
N VAL A 320 2.24 -0.15 36.29
CA VAL A 320 1.23 -0.67 37.21
C VAL A 320 1.26 0.11 38.51
N ASP A 321 0.18 0.81 38.76
CA ASP A 321 -0.09 1.44 40.04
C ASP A 321 -0.97 0.51 40.89
N PHE A 322 -0.38 -0.15 41.87
CA PHE A 322 -1.07 -1.09 42.75
C PHE A 322 -1.92 -0.38 43.79
N ASP A 323 -1.61 0.87 44.15
CA ASP A 323 -2.38 1.64 45.13
C ASP A 323 -3.69 2.14 44.50
N ALA A 324 -3.61 2.65 43.26
CA ALA A 324 -4.78 3.10 42.53
C ALA A 324 -5.51 1.92 41.80
N ASN A 325 -4.92 0.72 41.74
CA ASN A 325 -5.40 -0.40 40.98
C ASN A 325 -5.61 -0.02 39.48
N VAL A 326 -4.56 0.49 38.85
CA VAL A 326 -4.58 0.95 37.45
C VAL A 326 -3.32 0.52 36.74
N TRP A 327 -3.50 -0.01 35.54
CA TRP A 327 -2.42 -0.19 34.57
C TRP A 327 -2.51 0.93 33.52
N THR A 328 -1.44 1.69 33.33
CA THR A 328 -1.36 2.74 32.31
C THR A 328 -0.48 2.29 31.15
N CYS A 329 -1.10 1.91 30.03
CA CYS A 329 -0.38 1.59 28.82
C CYS A 329 0.05 2.90 28.12
N PRO A 330 1.37 3.16 27.95
CA PRO A 330 1.86 4.42 27.42
C PRO A 330 1.54 4.59 25.92
N SER A 331 1.32 5.84 25.53
CA SER A 331 0.96 6.29 24.17
C SER A 331 1.90 5.76 23.07
N ALA A 332 3.17 5.55 23.39
CA ALA A 332 4.16 4.97 22.46
C ALA A 332 3.79 3.56 21.99
N ARG A 333 3.06 2.77 22.79
CA ARG A 333 2.56 1.44 22.43
C ARG A 333 1.11 1.43 21.98
N MET A 334 0.40 2.53 22.18
CA MET A 334 -1.02 2.65 21.80
C MET A 334 -1.17 2.99 20.31
N LYS A 335 -2.16 2.33 19.67
CA LYS A 335 -2.50 2.64 18.28
C LYS A 335 -3.08 4.05 18.10
N THR A 336 -3.78 4.54 19.12
CA THR A 336 -4.40 5.88 19.15
C THR A 336 -3.37 6.99 19.35
N GLY A 337 -2.26 6.70 20.03
CA GLY A 337 -1.22 7.67 20.35
C GLY A 337 -1.45 8.40 21.68
N ASP A 338 -2.46 8.02 22.45
CA ASP A 338 -2.77 8.53 23.80
C ASP A 338 -2.53 7.43 24.82
N ASP A 339 -2.18 7.80 26.05
CA ASP A 339 -2.07 6.84 27.15
C ASP A 339 -3.44 6.22 27.46
N HIS A 340 -3.42 4.92 27.77
CA HIS A 340 -4.65 4.20 28.11
C HIS A 340 -4.58 3.61 29.51
N ARG A 341 -5.44 4.10 30.40
CA ARG A 341 -5.58 3.59 31.76
C ARG A 341 -6.58 2.44 31.79
N VAL A 342 -6.17 1.31 32.31
CA VAL A 342 -6.99 0.10 32.50
C VAL A 342 -7.22 -0.10 34.00
N PRO A 343 -8.46 -0.03 34.49
CA PRO A 343 -8.74 -0.32 35.89
C PRO A 343 -8.52 -1.83 36.13
N LEU A 344 -7.77 -2.15 37.18
CA LEU A 344 -7.43 -3.50 37.58
C LEU A 344 -8.45 -4.01 38.60
N THR A 345 -9.00 -5.19 38.36
CA THR A 345 -9.90 -5.89 39.28
C THR A 345 -9.10 -6.83 40.18
N ALA A 346 -9.72 -7.36 41.24
CA ALA A 346 -9.08 -8.30 42.14
C ALA A 346 -8.52 -9.54 41.40
N GLU A 347 -9.26 -10.05 40.39
CA GLU A 347 -8.86 -11.20 39.60
C GLU A 347 -7.65 -10.89 38.70
N MET A 348 -7.55 -9.66 38.19
CA MET A 348 -6.37 -9.21 37.41
C MET A 348 -5.17 -9.06 38.31
N LEU A 349 -5.31 -8.49 39.52
CA LEU A 349 -4.25 -8.37 40.52
C LEU A 349 -3.75 -9.75 40.96
N ALA A 350 -4.63 -10.70 41.21
CA ALA A 350 -4.27 -12.08 41.54
C ALA A 350 -3.40 -12.78 40.47
N ILE A 351 -3.50 -12.34 39.21
CA ILE A 351 -2.57 -12.80 38.15
C ILE A 351 -1.22 -12.09 38.24
N LEU A 352 -1.20 -10.80 38.57
CA LEU A 352 0.00 -9.95 38.54
C LEU A 352 0.88 -10.15 39.77
N GLU A 353 0.32 -10.18 40.98
CA GLU A 353 1.06 -10.24 42.23
C GLU A 353 2.09 -11.39 42.30
N PRO A 354 1.74 -12.63 41.92
CA PRO A 354 2.73 -13.73 41.92
C PRO A 354 3.86 -13.54 40.92
N LEU A 355 3.65 -12.74 39.85
CA LEU A 355 4.64 -12.49 38.80
C LEU A 355 5.62 -11.38 39.20
N GLN A 356 5.24 -10.47 40.07
CA GLN A 356 6.09 -9.36 40.54
C GLN A 356 7.35 -9.87 41.24
N ALA A 357 7.22 -10.96 41.99
CA ALA A 357 8.36 -11.59 42.70
C ALA A 357 9.44 -12.17 41.76
N MET A 358 9.17 -12.28 40.46
CA MET A 358 10.11 -12.86 39.49
C MET A 358 11.22 -11.90 39.05
N GLY A 359 11.14 -10.61 39.41
CA GLY A 359 12.19 -9.62 39.13
C GLY A 359 12.47 -9.35 37.66
N SER A 360 11.51 -9.56 36.80
CA SER A 360 11.59 -9.28 35.35
C SER A 360 11.24 -7.84 35.03
N LEU A 361 11.74 -7.30 33.92
CA LEU A 361 11.31 -6.01 33.38
C LEU A 361 9.87 -6.04 32.86
N TYR A 362 9.52 -7.14 32.16
CA TYR A 362 8.20 -7.34 31.60
C TYR A 362 7.34 -8.19 32.53
N VAL A 363 6.06 -7.81 32.65
CA VAL A 363 5.09 -8.59 33.43
C VAL A 363 4.95 -10.02 32.87
N PHE A 364 4.83 -10.15 31.54
CA PHE A 364 4.74 -11.42 30.85
C PHE A 364 6.05 -11.69 30.09
N GLU A 365 7.08 -12.12 30.84
CA GLU A 365 8.39 -12.40 30.27
C GLU A 365 8.40 -13.66 29.41
N GLY A 366 9.19 -13.64 28.36
CA GLY A 366 9.42 -14.79 27.48
C GLY A 366 10.53 -15.71 27.99
N GLN A 367 10.89 -16.71 27.19
CA GLN A 367 12.01 -17.61 27.51
C GLN A 367 13.37 -16.90 27.57
N LYS A 368 13.52 -15.79 26.86
CA LYS A 368 14.73 -14.97 26.90
C LYS A 368 14.55 -13.90 27.97
N ARG A 369 15.50 -13.84 28.90
CA ARG A 369 15.51 -12.84 29.98
C ARG A 369 15.38 -11.40 29.43
N HIS A 370 14.61 -10.58 30.07
CA HIS A 370 14.31 -9.18 29.68
C HIS A 370 13.71 -9.03 28.27
N LYS A 371 13.02 -10.07 27.79
CA LYS A 371 12.23 -10.00 26.55
C LYS A 371 10.80 -10.42 26.82
N PRO A 372 9.82 -9.75 26.20
CA PRO A 372 8.42 -10.12 26.35
C PRO A 372 8.14 -11.47 25.69
N LEU A 373 7.03 -12.08 26.04
CA LEU A 373 6.49 -13.25 25.34
C LEU A 373 6.37 -13.00 23.83
N SER A 374 6.59 -14.06 23.05
CA SER A 374 6.36 -14.00 21.60
C SER A 374 4.90 -13.61 21.27
N ASN A 375 4.73 -12.79 20.24
CA ASN A 375 3.39 -12.41 19.72
C ASN A 375 2.51 -13.62 19.35
N MET A 376 3.11 -14.80 19.13
CA MET A 376 2.40 -16.03 18.80
C MET A 376 2.04 -16.87 20.03
N ALA A 377 2.58 -16.56 21.21
CA ALA A 377 2.47 -17.42 22.39
C ALA A 377 1.02 -17.71 22.77
N MET A 378 0.18 -16.68 22.91
CA MET A 378 -1.24 -16.84 23.23
C MET A 378 -2.02 -17.55 22.11
N LEU A 379 -1.74 -17.22 20.84
CA LEU A 379 -2.38 -17.90 19.70
C LEU A 379 -2.03 -19.38 19.63
N MET A 380 -0.75 -19.72 19.87
CA MET A 380 -0.32 -21.13 19.91
C MET A 380 -0.90 -21.88 21.11
N LEU A 381 -1.17 -21.18 22.22
CA LEU A 381 -1.90 -21.76 23.34
C LEU A 381 -3.35 -22.10 22.97
N LEU A 382 -4.08 -21.17 22.37
CA LEU A 382 -5.45 -21.43 21.86
C LEU A 382 -5.49 -22.65 20.93
N ARG A 383 -4.52 -22.76 20.01
CA ARG A 383 -4.41 -23.92 19.10
C ARG A 383 -4.18 -25.23 19.84
N ARG A 384 -3.30 -25.23 20.87
CA ARG A 384 -3.04 -26.40 21.72
C ARG A 384 -4.26 -26.79 22.55
N MET A 385 -5.09 -25.82 22.93
CA MET A 385 -6.40 -26.03 23.56
C MET A 385 -7.48 -26.43 22.56
N LYS A 386 -7.15 -26.55 21.27
CA LYS A 386 -8.10 -26.85 20.17
C LYS A 386 -9.26 -25.83 20.06
N ILE A 387 -9.04 -24.60 20.49
CA ILE A 387 -10.00 -23.51 20.36
C ILE A 387 -9.87 -22.89 18.96
N GLU A 388 -10.74 -23.31 18.05
CA GLU A 388 -10.78 -22.79 16.67
C GLU A 388 -11.85 -21.71 16.46
N SER A 389 -12.78 -21.59 17.41
CA SER A 389 -13.90 -20.65 17.39
C SER A 389 -13.48 -19.22 17.74
N ALA A 390 -12.30 -19.02 18.33
CA ALA A 390 -11.84 -17.72 18.78
C ALA A 390 -10.40 -17.42 18.37
N THR A 391 -10.10 -16.14 18.32
CA THR A 391 -8.74 -15.59 18.25
C THR A 391 -8.48 -14.73 19.48
N VAL A 392 -7.22 -14.50 19.84
CA VAL A 392 -6.88 -13.58 20.95
C VAL A 392 -7.51 -12.20 20.73
N HIS A 393 -7.49 -11.69 19.50
CA HIS A 393 -8.15 -10.42 19.16
C HIS A 393 -9.68 -10.50 19.22
N GLY A 394 -10.26 -11.67 18.92
CA GLY A 394 -11.70 -11.91 18.98
C GLY A 394 -12.28 -11.79 20.39
N LEU A 395 -11.49 -12.06 21.45
CA LEU A 395 -11.93 -11.88 22.84
C LEU A 395 -12.35 -10.42 23.15
N ARG A 396 -11.80 -9.44 22.43
CA ARG A 396 -12.23 -8.04 22.55
C ARG A 396 -13.65 -7.82 22.01
N SER A 397 -13.97 -8.50 20.90
CA SER A 397 -15.35 -8.50 20.36
C SER A 397 -16.31 -9.21 21.33
N THR A 398 -15.87 -10.31 21.91
CA THR A 398 -16.62 -11.04 22.95
C THR A 398 -16.96 -10.16 24.16
N PHE A 399 -15.98 -9.40 24.70
CA PHE A 399 -16.22 -8.42 25.76
C PHE A 399 -17.24 -7.35 25.32
N ARG A 400 -17.08 -6.82 24.11
CA ARG A 400 -17.97 -5.77 23.60
C ARG A 400 -19.41 -6.28 23.45
N ASP A 401 -19.59 -7.50 22.95
CA ASP A 401 -20.90 -8.13 22.78
C ASP A 401 -21.54 -8.37 24.14
N TRP A 402 -20.80 -8.90 25.13
CA TRP A 402 -21.25 -9.05 26.50
C TRP A 402 -21.64 -7.71 27.15
N ALA A 403 -20.81 -6.68 26.96
CA ALA A 403 -21.07 -5.34 27.51
C ALA A 403 -22.38 -4.75 26.97
N ALA A 404 -22.69 -5.02 25.70
CA ALA A 404 -23.93 -4.55 25.06
C ALA A 404 -25.15 -5.42 25.42
N GLU A 405 -25.02 -6.75 25.38
CA GLU A 405 -26.14 -7.69 25.44
C GLU A 405 -26.49 -8.09 26.88
N ALA A 406 -25.48 -8.27 27.74
CA ALA A 406 -25.68 -8.77 29.10
C ALA A 406 -25.53 -7.68 30.15
N ALA A 407 -24.51 -6.83 30.04
CA ALA A 407 -24.23 -5.77 31.01
C ALA A 407 -25.05 -4.49 30.77
N ASN A 408 -25.70 -4.36 29.61
CA ASN A 408 -26.41 -3.15 29.20
C ASN A 408 -25.57 -1.86 29.44
N ALA A 409 -24.27 -1.93 29.13
CA ALA A 409 -23.34 -0.87 29.38
C ALA A 409 -23.50 0.25 28.35
N PRO A 410 -23.36 1.53 28.76
CA PRO A 410 -23.29 2.61 27.78
C PRO A 410 -22.19 2.36 26.75
N ARG A 411 -22.52 2.52 25.47
CA ARG A 411 -21.59 2.26 24.34
C ARG A 411 -20.24 2.94 24.54
N GLU A 412 -20.27 4.20 24.99
CA GLU A 412 -19.06 4.98 25.20
C GLU A 412 -18.13 4.33 26.24
N VAL A 413 -18.68 3.85 27.36
CA VAL A 413 -17.91 3.16 28.41
C VAL A 413 -17.27 1.89 27.89
N ALA A 414 -18.03 1.07 27.13
CA ALA A 414 -17.53 -0.17 26.53
C ALA A 414 -16.42 0.09 25.48
N GLU A 415 -16.61 1.08 24.62
CA GLU A 415 -15.61 1.44 23.59
C GLU A 415 -14.33 2.02 24.21
N LEU A 416 -14.45 2.90 25.22
CA LEU A 416 -13.30 3.46 25.95
C LEU A 416 -12.55 2.37 26.73
N SER A 417 -13.23 1.35 27.27
CA SER A 417 -12.57 0.21 27.91
C SER A 417 -11.70 -0.58 26.92
N LEU A 418 -12.04 -0.56 25.64
CA LEU A 418 -11.27 -1.19 24.56
C LEU A 418 -10.26 -0.24 23.91
N ALA A 419 -10.02 0.95 24.45
CA ALA A 419 -9.18 1.97 23.81
C ALA A 419 -9.60 2.25 22.36
N HIS A 420 -10.90 2.28 22.10
CA HIS A 420 -11.44 2.73 20.82
C HIS A 420 -11.73 4.23 20.87
N THR A 421 -11.58 4.87 19.74
CA THR A 421 -11.92 6.27 19.58
C THR A 421 -13.44 6.42 19.55
N VAL A 422 -14.02 7.23 20.41
CA VAL A 422 -15.45 7.52 20.47
C VAL A 422 -15.69 8.97 20.04
N GLY A 423 -16.75 9.20 19.26
CA GLY A 423 -17.15 10.52 18.82
C GLY A 423 -16.31 11.11 17.68
N SER A 424 -16.76 12.28 17.20
CA SER A 424 -16.06 13.08 16.20
C SER A 424 -14.81 13.76 16.78
N ASN A 425 -13.95 14.32 15.93
CA ASN A 425 -12.78 15.08 16.37
C ASN A 425 -13.17 16.27 17.28
N VAL A 426 -14.33 16.87 17.01
CA VAL A 426 -14.86 17.99 17.82
C VAL A 426 -15.29 17.51 19.20
N GLU A 427 -16.11 16.46 19.28
CA GLU A 427 -16.55 15.88 20.57
C GLU A 427 -15.35 15.45 21.43
N ARG A 428 -14.34 14.86 20.83
CA ARG A 428 -13.10 14.46 21.55
C ARG A 428 -12.31 15.65 22.11
N ALA A 429 -12.30 16.79 21.42
CA ALA A 429 -11.65 18.00 21.92
C ALA A 429 -12.31 18.53 23.20
N TYR A 430 -13.59 18.23 23.43
CA TYR A 430 -14.33 18.61 24.64
C TYR A 430 -14.37 17.49 25.71
N ALA A 431 -14.08 16.25 25.35
CA ALA A 431 -14.07 15.12 26.30
C ALA A 431 -12.81 15.19 27.18
N ARG A 432 -12.96 15.64 28.45
CA ARG A 432 -11.86 15.76 29.39
C ARG A 432 -11.67 14.55 30.30
N SER A 433 -12.59 13.58 30.27
CA SER A 433 -12.57 12.40 31.14
C SER A 433 -12.50 11.15 30.28
N ASP A 434 -11.70 10.19 30.69
CA ASP A 434 -11.65 8.83 30.13
C ASP A 434 -12.64 7.88 30.80
N LEU A 435 -13.54 8.40 31.65
CA LEU A 435 -14.57 7.67 32.39
C LEU A 435 -14.02 6.48 33.21
N LEU A 436 -12.85 6.63 33.83
CA LEU A 436 -12.14 5.55 34.53
C LEU A 436 -13.04 4.80 35.52
N GLU A 437 -13.77 5.52 36.39
CA GLU A 437 -14.62 4.90 37.43
C GLU A 437 -15.83 4.16 36.84
N LYS A 438 -16.43 4.68 35.77
CA LYS A 438 -17.50 3.95 35.06
C LYS A 438 -16.95 2.69 34.40
N ARG A 439 -15.72 2.76 33.86
CA ARG A 439 -15.03 1.60 33.26
C ARG A 439 -14.63 0.59 34.35
N ARG A 440 -14.21 1.05 35.54
CA ARG A 440 -13.93 0.20 36.70
C ARG A 440 -15.14 -0.70 37.03
N GLY A 441 -16.29 -0.12 37.23
CA GLY A 441 -17.49 -0.89 37.53
C GLY A 441 -17.92 -1.83 36.40
N LEU A 442 -17.64 -1.49 35.12
CA LEU A 442 -17.88 -2.40 34.01
C LEU A 442 -16.89 -3.58 34.01
N MET A 443 -15.60 -3.31 34.26
CA MET A 443 -14.55 -4.33 34.30
C MET A 443 -14.71 -5.28 35.49
N GLU A 444 -15.16 -4.81 36.64
CA GLU A 444 -15.52 -5.64 37.79
C GLU A 444 -16.65 -6.61 37.45
N ARG A 445 -17.73 -6.11 36.85
CA ARG A 445 -18.83 -6.99 36.39
C ARG A 445 -18.38 -8.02 35.36
N TRP A 446 -17.48 -7.62 34.46
CA TRP A 446 -16.91 -8.54 33.47
C TRP A 446 -16.04 -9.62 34.12
N SER A 447 -15.12 -9.23 35.01
CA SER A 447 -14.27 -10.17 35.75
C SER A 447 -15.09 -11.17 36.53
N ASN A 448 -16.08 -10.70 37.29
CA ASN A 448 -16.99 -11.56 38.05
C ASN A 448 -17.76 -12.54 37.16
N PHE A 449 -18.21 -12.07 36.00
CA PHE A 449 -18.87 -12.95 35.02
C PHE A 449 -17.89 -14.01 34.47
N VAL A 450 -16.68 -13.61 34.09
CA VAL A 450 -15.65 -14.50 33.50
C VAL A 450 -15.19 -15.57 34.50
N THR A 451 -15.01 -15.20 35.77
CA THR A 451 -14.55 -16.12 36.82
C THR A 451 -15.65 -16.94 37.49
N GLY A 452 -16.92 -16.63 37.13
CA GLY A 452 -18.07 -17.31 37.75
C GLY A 452 -18.34 -16.88 39.19
N THR A 453 -17.74 -15.76 39.63
CA THR A 453 -17.92 -15.25 41.03
C THR A 453 -19.22 -14.43 41.18
N SER A 454 -19.94 -14.19 40.10
CA SER A 454 -21.24 -13.50 40.14
C SER A 454 -22.32 -14.39 40.68
N ALA A 455 -22.99 -13.98 41.73
CA ALA A 455 -24.35 -14.43 41.99
C ALA A 455 -25.18 -14.23 40.70
N GLN A 456 -25.88 -15.28 40.29
CA GLN A 456 -26.72 -15.42 39.08
C GLN A 456 -27.25 -14.06 38.58
N VAL A 457 -26.86 -13.65 37.37
CA VAL A 457 -27.60 -12.62 36.65
C VAL A 457 -28.94 -13.23 36.28
N VAL A 458 -29.97 -12.96 37.07
CA VAL A 458 -31.35 -13.34 36.81
C VAL A 458 -31.79 -12.54 35.58
N PHE A 459 -31.82 -13.18 34.43
CA PHE A 459 -32.48 -12.62 33.25
C PHE A 459 -33.96 -12.52 33.53
N PRO A 460 -34.64 -11.38 33.36
CA PRO A 460 -36.08 -11.36 33.37
C PRO A 460 -36.58 -12.27 32.23
N PRO A 461 -37.64 -13.06 32.47
CA PRO A 461 -38.19 -13.95 31.47
C PRO A 461 -38.58 -13.12 30.23
N SER A 462 -38.16 -13.56 29.06
CA SER A 462 -38.57 -12.98 27.78
C SER A 462 -40.08 -13.00 27.74
N SER A 463 -40.74 -11.84 27.75
CA SER A 463 -42.17 -11.72 27.50
C SER A 463 -42.45 -12.28 26.12
N GLN A 464 -43.00 -13.50 26.08
CA GLN A 464 -43.64 -14.05 24.89
C GLN A 464 -44.79 -13.08 24.55
N LYS A 465 -44.66 -12.39 23.44
CA LYS A 465 -45.78 -11.73 22.82
C LYS A 465 -46.64 -12.83 22.18
N SER A 466 -47.79 -13.05 22.77
CA SER A 466 -48.92 -13.71 22.18
C SER A 466 -49.46 -12.95 20.97
#